data_b0eb5ad6cbe0fe3dde7e519cbd6e3f92
#
_entry.id   b0eb5ad6cbe0fe3dde7e519cbd6e3f92
#
_cell.length_a   1.000
_cell.length_b   1.000
_cell.length_c   1.000
_cell.angle_alpha   90.00
_cell.angle_beta   90.00
_cell.angle_gamma   90.00
#
_symmetry.space_group_name_H-M   'P 1'
#
loop_
_entity.id
_entity.type
_entity.pdbx_description
1 polymer ?
#
loop_
_entity_poly.entity_id
_entity_poly.type
_entity_poly.pdbx_seq_one_letter_code
_entity_poly.pdbx_strand_id
1 'polypeptide(L)'
;MSRSRIAAAAACAAVVATSVLIVTGSASAGTISGTLYRDPDTAVARWLSANPGDSRATVIRDKIASQPATRWLSNFNIATVGAEVAGYVTAAEAAGQIPALTVYGITNRDCGGASSGGAPDLTQYQTWIGNIARNLGTRTVVLNLEPDSIALLTCLNSSEIAARNQALRTATQTLKAANPNAKVYLDGGHSAWNSAGDQASRLVAAGIASADGFYTNASNFQPTSAEAAYGRSIISALNGQGATGKRQVIDVSRNGGASGDWCGDDNTDRRIGQYPTVNTGDANIDAYLWIKPPGEADGCRYAAGSFQPDLAYSLASTAPNPPSSPPPPSSPSTSPSSSPSSSPSPSSPAGSCGATLRATSTWNGGYQGEVTVRAGTVATSGWTVSWTLPAGSTIAQAWNGTLTSSGSTVTVRNVSWNGSVPAGGSTTFGFTASGTPGTPAVTCTSP
;
A
#
# COMPACT_ATOMS: atom_id res chain seq x y z
N MET A 1 55.95 8.95 -72.35
CA MET A 1 56.64 8.84 -71.06
C MET A 1 55.73 9.49 -70.02
N SER A 2 54.93 8.71 -69.32
CA SER A 2 54.02 9.24 -68.24
C SER A 2 54.17 8.35 -67.02
N ARG A 3 54.57 8.92 -65.91
CA ARG A 3 54.77 8.22 -64.62
C ARG A 3 53.49 8.30 -63.82
N SER A 4 52.86 7.16 -63.66
CA SER A 4 51.75 6.99 -62.70
C SER A 4 52.26 7.04 -61.27
N ARG A 5 51.66 7.87 -60.45
CA ARG A 5 51.84 7.88 -58.99
C ARG A 5 50.64 7.17 -58.36
N ILE A 6 50.91 6.08 -57.67
CA ILE A 6 49.97 5.34 -56.87
C ILE A 6 49.88 6.08 -55.50
N ALA A 7 48.69 6.55 -55.13
CA ALA A 7 48.39 7.07 -53.79
C ALA A 7 47.77 5.95 -52.98
N ALA A 8 48.42 5.56 -51.89
CA ALA A 8 47.92 4.62 -50.95
C ALA A 8 46.98 5.38 -49.98
N ALA A 9 45.69 5.03 -49.94
CA ALA A 9 44.73 5.52 -48.98
C ALA A 9 44.75 4.61 -47.75
N ALA A 10 45.18 5.15 -46.61
CA ALA A 10 45.05 4.48 -45.32
C ALA A 10 43.65 4.69 -44.80
N ALA A 11 42.86 3.61 -44.69
CA ALA A 11 41.54 3.62 -44.04
C ALA A 11 41.71 3.48 -42.53
N CYS A 12 41.48 4.54 -41.78
CA CYS A 12 41.29 4.47 -40.34
C CYS A 12 39.86 3.95 -40.01
N ALA A 13 39.77 2.71 -39.54
CA ALA A 13 38.55 2.16 -39.01
C ALA A 13 38.35 2.74 -37.59
N ALA A 14 37.43 3.67 -37.45
CA ALA A 14 36.97 4.15 -36.12
C ALA A 14 35.99 3.11 -35.56
N VAL A 15 36.42 2.39 -34.53
CA VAL A 15 35.54 1.54 -33.72
C VAL A 15 34.70 2.45 -32.80
N VAL A 16 33.46 2.66 -33.18
CA VAL A 16 32.47 3.32 -32.30
C VAL A 16 31.99 2.28 -31.30
N ALA A 17 32.52 2.34 -30.09
CA ALA A 17 31.99 1.58 -28.95
C ALA A 17 30.65 2.20 -28.53
N THR A 18 29.55 1.66 -29.01
CA THR A 18 28.22 1.95 -28.49
C THR A 18 28.07 1.36 -27.09
N SER A 19 28.24 2.19 -26.07
CA SER A 19 27.90 1.85 -24.68
C SER A 19 26.38 1.73 -24.61
N VAL A 20 25.85 0.53 -24.65
CA VAL A 20 24.44 0.26 -24.27
C VAL A 20 24.32 0.48 -22.76
N LEU A 21 23.82 1.62 -22.38
CA LEU A 21 23.32 1.84 -21.01
C LEU A 21 22.13 0.91 -20.80
N ILE A 22 22.38 -0.26 -20.22
CA ILE A 22 21.33 -1.10 -19.66
C ILE A 22 20.81 -0.35 -18.43
N VAL A 23 19.75 0.42 -18.63
CA VAL A 23 18.94 0.92 -17.52
C VAL A 23 18.25 -0.32 -16.94
N THR A 24 18.84 -0.90 -15.90
CA THR A 24 18.16 -1.88 -15.04
C THR A 24 17.04 -1.14 -14.33
N GLY A 25 15.86 -1.09 -14.96
CA GLY A 25 14.67 -0.61 -14.31
C GLY A 25 14.43 -1.47 -13.08
N SER A 26 14.67 -0.93 -11.89
CA SER A 26 14.01 -1.42 -10.69
C SER A 26 12.53 -1.47 -11.04
N ALA A 27 11.89 -2.62 -10.87
CA ALA A 27 10.45 -2.73 -11.02
C ALA A 27 9.85 -1.71 -10.05
N SER A 28 9.43 -0.55 -10.57
CA SER A 28 8.84 0.52 -9.79
C SER A 28 7.48 0.01 -9.34
N ALA A 29 7.41 -0.41 -8.10
CA ALA A 29 6.17 -0.65 -7.42
C ALA A 29 5.43 0.67 -7.30
N GLY A 30 4.34 0.83 -8.08
CA GLY A 30 3.49 2.00 -8.03
C GLY A 30 4.13 3.32 -8.55
N THR A 31 3.36 4.39 -8.51
CA THR A 31 3.78 5.75 -8.92
C THR A 31 3.94 6.71 -7.74
N ILE A 32 3.68 6.24 -6.52
CA ILE A 32 3.86 7.01 -5.29
C ILE A 32 5.16 6.56 -4.63
N SER A 33 6.00 7.51 -4.24
CA SER A 33 7.25 7.24 -3.54
C SER A 33 7.38 8.13 -2.32
N GLY A 34 7.79 7.56 -1.18
CA GLY A 34 7.96 8.26 0.09
C GLY A 34 7.22 7.56 1.23
N THR A 35 7.01 8.27 2.34
CA THR A 35 6.34 7.76 3.54
C THR A 35 5.01 8.45 3.72
N LEU A 36 3.94 7.70 3.97
CA LEU A 36 2.62 8.22 4.28
C LEU A 36 2.61 9.00 5.61
N TYR A 37 1.89 10.09 5.65
CA TYR A 37 1.79 10.93 6.84
C TYR A 37 1.00 10.25 7.95
N ARG A 38 1.64 10.10 9.10
CA ARG A 38 1.02 9.66 10.33
C ARG A 38 0.54 10.88 11.12
N ASP A 39 -0.74 11.16 11.01
CA ASP A 39 -1.37 12.27 11.71
C ASP A 39 -1.35 12.03 13.24
N PRO A 40 -0.78 12.93 14.04
CA PRO A 40 -0.80 12.79 15.50
C PRO A 40 -2.17 13.14 16.10
N ASP A 41 -3.04 13.83 15.37
CA ASP A 41 -4.37 14.26 15.82
C ASP A 41 -5.48 13.42 15.19
N THR A 42 -5.50 12.13 15.51
CA THR A 42 -6.56 11.19 15.11
C THR A 42 -7.51 10.88 16.27
N ALA A 43 -8.68 10.33 15.96
CA ALA A 43 -9.64 9.91 16.99
C ALA A 43 -9.01 8.86 17.95
N VAL A 44 -8.23 7.92 17.41
CA VAL A 44 -7.51 6.94 18.22
C VAL A 44 -6.43 7.59 19.10
N ALA A 45 -5.70 8.58 18.60
CA ALA A 45 -4.68 9.29 19.37
C ALA A 45 -5.29 10.07 20.54
N ARG A 46 -6.40 10.76 20.29
CA ARG A 46 -7.16 11.47 21.34
C ARG A 46 -7.70 10.50 22.39
N TRP A 47 -8.24 9.36 21.97
CA TRP A 47 -8.71 8.34 22.92
C TRP A 47 -7.57 7.81 23.80
N LEU A 48 -6.41 7.48 23.22
CA LEU A 48 -5.22 7.02 23.95
C LEU A 48 -4.74 8.05 24.98
N SER A 49 -4.74 9.33 24.61
CA SER A 49 -4.37 10.43 25.51
C SER A 49 -5.34 10.56 26.69
N ALA A 50 -6.62 10.35 26.46
CA ALA A 50 -7.66 10.42 27.50
C ALA A 50 -7.74 9.15 28.36
N ASN A 51 -7.21 8.00 27.90
CA ASN A 51 -7.37 6.71 28.56
C ASN A 51 -6.00 5.97 28.72
N PRO A 52 -4.97 6.57 29.33
CA PRO A 52 -3.62 6.00 29.38
C PRO A 52 -3.53 4.70 30.17
N GLY A 53 -4.45 4.46 31.13
CA GLY A 53 -4.50 3.25 31.95
C GLY A 53 -5.41 2.13 31.42
N ASP A 54 -6.05 2.30 30.25
CA ASP A 54 -6.92 1.28 29.68
C ASP A 54 -6.11 0.04 29.25
N SER A 55 -6.57 -1.14 29.59
CA SER A 55 -5.89 -2.40 29.28
C SER A 55 -5.67 -2.65 27.78
N ARG A 56 -6.50 -2.05 26.92
CA ARG A 56 -6.43 -2.12 25.45
C ARG A 56 -5.43 -1.12 24.86
N ALA A 57 -5.04 -0.08 25.63
CA ALA A 57 -4.27 1.06 25.13
C ALA A 57 -2.95 0.67 24.48
N THR A 58 -2.21 -0.28 25.05
CA THR A 58 -0.92 -0.73 24.49
C THR A 58 -1.09 -1.32 23.10
N VAL A 59 -2.02 -2.25 22.93
CA VAL A 59 -2.27 -2.90 21.63
C VAL A 59 -2.74 -1.89 20.59
N ILE A 60 -3.67 -1.02 20.96
CA ILE A 60 -4.23 0.02 20.08
C ILE A 60 -3.14 1.02 19.67
N ARG A 61 -2.29 1.46 20.61
CA ARG A 61 -1.16 2.34 20.33
C ARG A 61 -0.18 1.73 19.35
N ASP A 62 0.26 0.51 19.65
CA ASP A 62 1.37 -0.12 18.94
C ASP A 62 0.96 -0.59 17.54
N LYS A 63 -0.31 -0.97 17.33
CA LYS A 63 -0.78 -1.54 16.08
C LYS A 63 -1.68 -0.63 15.24
N ILE A 64 -2.33 0.37 15.85
CA ILE A 64 -3.22 1.29 15.12
C ILE A 64 -2.65 2.71 15.11
N ALA A 65 -2.48 3.35 16.29
CA ALA A 65 -2.07 4.75 16.34
C ALA A 65 -0.63 5.01 15.85
N SER A 66 0.19 3.96 15.80
CA SER A 66 1.54 4.01 15.22
C SER A 66 1.53 4.06 13.68
N GLN A 67 0.39 3.86 13.03
CA GLN A 67 0.28 3.72 11.58
C GLN A 67 -0.43 4.92 10.94
N PRO A 68 -0.10 5.26 9.68
CA PRO A 68 -0.85 6.27 8.94
C PRO A 68 -2.24 5.73 8.55
N ALA A 69 -3.25 6.57 8.64
CA ALA A 69 -4.58 6.36 8.06
C ALA A 69 -4.99 7.62 7.30
N THR A 70 -5.94 7.52 6.39
CA THR A 70 -6.40 8.71 5.68
C THR A 70 -7.23 9.59 6.59
N ARG A 71 -7.10 10.91 6.43
CA ARG A 71 -8.01 11.87 7.06
C ARG A 71 -9.28 12.01 6.23
N TRP A 72 -10.43 11.75 6.84
CA TRP A 72 -11.71 11.92 6.16
C TRP A 72 -12.19 13.37 6.23
N LEU A 73 -12.52 13.92 5.08
CA LEU A 73 -13.25 15.15 4.92
C LEU A 73 -14.73 14.78 4.71
N SER A 74 -15.44 14.48 5.77
CA SER A 74 -16.82 13.94 5.75
C SER A 74 -17.87 14.93 6.26
N ASN A 75 -17.44 16.04 6.82
CA ASN A 75 -18.32 17.14 7.19
C ASN A 75 -18.44 18.12 6.04
N PHE A 76 -19.66 18.45 5.64
CA PHE A 76 -19.87 19.50 4.66
C PHE A 76 -19.71 20.88 5.34
N ASN A 77 -18.48 21.35 5.41
CA ASN A 77 -18.04 22.57 6.12
C ASN A 77 -17.39 23.56 5.14
N ILE A 78 -18.19 24.08 4.24
CA ILE A 78 -17.70 24.92 3.10
C ILE A 78 -16.81 26.09 3.53
N ALA A 79 -17.08 26.67 4.69
CA ALA A 79 -16.32 27.82 5.21
C ALA A 79 -14.97 27.44 5.82
N THR A 80 -14.79 26.21 6.31
CA THR A 80 -13.63 25.82 7.13
C THR A 80 -12.79 24.72 6.52
N VAL A 81 -13.29 23.96 5.53
CA VAL A 81 -12.57 22.85 4.91
C VAL A 81 -11.22 23.26 4.33
N GLY A 82 -11.12 24.48 3.76
CA GLY A 82 -9.84 24.97 3.25
C GLY A 82 -8.77 25.07 4.33
N ALA A 83 -9.10 25.62 5.49
CA ALA A 83 -8.18 25.71 6.62
C ALA A 83 -7.82 24.32 7.19
N GLU A 84 -8.79 23.41 7.24
CA GLU A 84 -8.58 22.02 7.67
C GLU A 84 -7.57 21.32 6.76
N VAL A 85 -7.77 21.39 5.44
CA VAL A 85 -6.85 20.79 4.45
C VAL A 85 -5.47 21.44 4.51
N ALA A 86 -5.39 22.78 4.56
CA ALA A 86 -4.13 23.50 4.66
C ALA A 86 -3.33 23.07 5.90
N GLY A 87 -3.97 22.97 7.05
CA GLY A 87 -3.32 22.54 8.30
C GLY A 87 -2.76 21.12 8.19
N TYR A 88 -3.54 20.20 7.67
CA TYR A 88 -3.13 18.80 7.51
C TYR A 88 -2.00 18.64 6.49
N VAL A 89 -2.11 19.26 5.32
CA VAL A 89 -1.10 19.20 4.26
C VAL A 89 0.21 19.82 4.72
N THR A 90 0.15 21.01 5.34
CA THR A 90 1.34 21.71 5.86
C THR A 90 2.06 20.88 6.93
N ALA A 91 1.32 20.23 7.84
CA ALA A 91 1.91 19.36 8.86
C ALA A 91 2.59 18.13 8.24
N ALA A 92 1.97 17.52 7.23
CA ALA A 92 2.56 16.41 6.50
C ALA A 92 3.84 16.81 5.74
N GLU A 93 3.82 17.98 5.08
CA GLU A 93 4.98 18.52 4.37
C GLU A 93 6.14 18.84 5.33
N ALA A 94 5.82 19.42 6.49
CA ALA A 94 6.83 19.68 7.54
C ALA A 94 7.47 18.41 8.08
N ALA A 95 6.70 17.29 8.11
CA ALA A 95 7.19 15.97 8.47
C ALA A 95 7.95 15.26 7.32
N GLY A 96 7.98 15.83 6.11
CA GLY A 96 8.54 15.19 4.91
C GLY A 96 7.74 13.97 4.47
N GLN A 97 6.45 13.89 4.79
CA GLN A 97 5.57 12.76 4.55
C GLN A 97 4.44 13.13 3.59
N ILE A 98 3.78 12.10 3.02
CA ILE A 98 2.73 12.24 2.02
C ILE A 98 1.37 12.25 2.71
N PRO A 99 0.62 13.36 2.67
CA PRO A 99 -0.74 13.40 3.19
C PRO A 99 -1.68 12.53 2.36
N ALA A 100 -2.60 11.85 3.03
CA ALA A 100 -3.64 11.04 2.40
C ALA A 100 -5.02 11.46 2.94
N LEU A 101 -5.90 11.86 2.04
CA LEU A 101 -7.24 12.35 2.34
C LEU A 101 -8.30 11.45 1.70
N THR A 102 -9.41 11.27 2.39
CA THR A 102 -10.64 10.69 1.83
C THR A 102 -11.70 11.79 1.80
N VAL A 103 -12.06 12.19 0.60
CA VAL A 103 -13.07 13.24 0.34
C VAL A 103 -14.43 12.55 0.27
N TYR A 104 -15.36 12.91 1.17
CA TYR A 104 -16.65 12.23 1.31
C TYR A 104 -17.76 13.23 1.59
N GLY A 105 -18.11 13.99 0.57
CA GLY A 105 -19.06 15.10 0.69
C GLY A 105 -20.02 15.28 -0.48
N ILE A 106 -20.13 14.32 -1.40
CA ILE A 106 -21.02 14.42 -2.55
C ILE A 106 -22.49 14.41 -2.12
N THR A 107 -23.35 15.10 -2.88
CA THR A 107 -24.80 15.11 -2.69
C THR A 107 -25.39 13.69 -2.75
N ASN A 108 -26.32 13.37 -1.88
CA ASN A 108 -26.94 12.02 -1.70
C ASN A 108 -25.88 10.93 -1.44
N ARG A 109 -24.90 11.27 -0.59
CA ARG A 109 -23.86 10.35 -0.13
C ARG A 109 -24.50 9.11 0.52
N ASP A 110 -23.91 7.94 0.26
CA ASP A 110 -24.35 6.63 0.78
C ASP A 110 -25.83 6.30 0.47
N CYS A 111 -26.39 6.88 -0.59
CA CYS A 111 -27.81 6.71 -0.90
C CYS A 111 -28.78 6.91 0.30
N GLY A 112 -28.41 7.75 1.26
CA GLY A 112 -29.20 7.97 2.48
C GLY A 112 -29.02 6.89 3.54
N GLY A 113 -28.02 6.01 3.42
CA GLY A 113 -27.72 4.92 4.34
C GLY A 113 -27.10 5.38 5.67
N ALA A 114 -26.33 4.48 6.29
CA ALA A 114 -25.77 4.65 7.64
C ALA A 114 -24.81 5.83 7.78
N SER A 115 -24.12 6.21 6.70
CA SER A 115 -23.20 7.35 6.62
C SER A 115 -23.73 8.49 5.74
N SER A 116 -25.06 8.64 5.65
CA SER A 116 -25.72 9.67 4.86
C SER A 116 -25.25 11.09 5.18
N GLY A 117 -25.40 12.02 4.23
CA GLY A 117 -24.97 13.41 4.34
C GLY A 117 -24.46 13.99 3.03
N GLY A 118 -23.43 14.81 3.12
CA GLY A 118 -22.81 15.49 1.98
C GLY A 118 -23.40 16.87 1.71
N ALA A 119 -23.03 17.45 0.58
CA ALA A 119 -23.49 18.75 0.12
C ALA A 119 -25.01 18.74 -0.19
N PRO A 120 -25.73 19.85 0.09
CA PRO A 120 -27.14 19.96 -0.26
C PRO A 120 -27.42 19.81 -1.75
N ASP A 121 -26.51 20.27 -2.58
CA ASP A 121 -26.57 20.16 -4.03
C ASP A 121 -25.17 20.08 -4.66
N LEU A 122 -25.12 19.73 -5.96
CA LEU A 122 -23.86 19.56 -6.68
C LEU A 122 -23.09 20.88 -6.91
N THR A 123 -23.76 22.05 -6.89
CA THR A 123 -23.11 23.36 -7.03
C THR A 123 -22.31 23.69 -5.76
N GLN A 124 -22.93 23.47 -4.59
CA GLN A 124 -22.27 23.64 -3.32
C GLN A 124 -21.15 22.61 -3.13
N TYR A 125 -21.36 21.36 -3.59
CA TYR A 125 -20.30 20.35 -3.65
C TYR A 125 -19.08 20.85 -4.43
N GLN A 126 -19.27 21.42 -5.65
CA GLN A 126 -18.16 21.94 -6.44
C GLN A 126 -17.44 23.12 -5.75
N THR A 127 -18.18 23.96 -5.04
CA THR A 127 -17.59 25.04 -4.24
C THR A 127 -16.72 24.49 -3.11
N TRP A 128 -17.20 23.46 -2.42
CA TRP A 128 -16.48 22.78 -1.36
C TRP A 128 -15.20 22.09 -1.88
N ILE A 129 -15.30 21.37 -3.03
CA ILE A 129 -14.12 20.81 -3.73
C ILE A 129 -13.13 21.88 -4.12
N GLY A 130 -13.58 23.05 -4.61
CA GLY A 130 -12.71 24.17 -4.93
C GLY A 130 -11.97 24.70 -3.70
N ASN A 131 -12.60 24.70 -2.53
CA ASN A 131 -11.95 25.06 -1.26
C ASN A 131 -10.89 24.06 -0.83
N ILE A 132 -11.13 22.76 -1.02
CA ILE A 132 -10.13 21.71 -0.80
C ILE A 132 -8.96 21.91 -1.77
N ALA A 133 -9.24 22.01 -3.06
CA ALA A 133 -8.26 22.08 -4.13
C ALA A 133 -7.22 23.20 -3.93
N ARG A 134 -7.67 24.39 -3.56
CA ARG A 134 -6.78 25.55 -3.32
C ARG A 134 -5.81 25.37 -2.16
N ASN A 135 -5.99 24.34 -1.33
CA ASN A 135 -5.22 24.11 -0.12
C ASN A 135 -4.42 22.80 -0.13
N LEU A 136 -4.29 22.14 -1.30
CA LEU A 136 -3.54 20.88 -1.44
C LEU A 136 -2.02 21.08 -1.50
N GLY A 137 -1.51 22.31 -1.43
CA GLY A 137 -0.08 22.54 -1.64
C GLY A 137 0.37 22.19 -3.07
N THR A 138 1.66 21.92 -3.23
CA THR A 138 2.26 21.59 -4.54
C THR A 138 2.97 20.25 -4.58
N ARG A 139 3.07 19.55 -3.44
CA ARG A 139 3.70 18.24 -3.34
C ARG A 139 2.70 17.11 -3.59
N THR A 140 3.18 15.88 -3.60
CA THR A 140 2.31 14.72 -3.69
C THR A 140 1.33 14.67 -2.52
N VAL A 141 0.05 14.56 -2.83
CA VAL A 141 -1.04 14.29 -1.89
C VAL A 141 -1.90 13.18 -2.48
N VAL A 142 -2.32 12.22 -1.67
CA VAL A 142 -3.21 11.13 -2.10
C VAL A 142 -4.65 11.49 -1.75
N LEU A 143 -5.54 11.36 -2.72
CA LEU A 143 -6.95 11.71 -2.60
C LEU A 143 -7.81 10.52 -3.03
N ASN A 144 -8.54 9.93 -2.08
CA ASN A 144 -9.60 8.97 -2.35
C ASN A 144 -10.90 9.76 -2.47
N LEU A 145 -11.46 9.81 -3.68
CA LEU A 145 -12.58 10.69 -3.99
C LEU A 145 -13.91 9.92 -3.91
N GLU A 146 -14.74 10.32 -2.97
CA GLU A 146 -16.14 9.98 -2.80
C GLU A 146 -16.41 8.47 -2.75
N PRO A 147 -16.12 7.78 -1.64
CA PRO A 147 -16.52 6.40 -1.41
C PRO A 147 -18.01 6.18 -1.75
N ASP A 148 -18.33 5.02 -2.29
CA ASP A 148 -19.66 4.55 -2.69
C ASP A 148 -20.27 5.30 -3.90
N SER A 149 -19.73 6.45 -4.29
CA SER A 149 -20.37 7.35 -5.24
C SER A 149 -20.50 6.81 -6.67
N ILE A 150 -19.66 5.85 -7.05
CA ILE A 150 -19.64 5.18 -8.36
C ILE A 150 -20.17 3.76 -8.26
N ALA A 151 -19.87 3.06 -7.18
CA ALA A 151 -20.31 1.68 -6.98
C ALA A 151 -21.78 1.60 -6.57
N LEU A 152 -22.28 2.54 -5.73
CA LEU A 152 -23.66 2.58 -5.23
C LEU A 152 -24.49 3.63 -5.99
N LEU A 153 -25.32 3.16 -6.92
CA LEU A 153 -26.18 4.02 -7.75
C LEU A 153 -27.66 3.73 -7.60
N THR A 154 -28.04 2.84 -6.69
CA THR A 154 -29.41 2.30 -6.58
C THR A 154 -30.47 3.32 -6.21
N CYS A 155 -30.09 4.41 -5.57
CA CYS A 155 -30.99 5.51 -5.17
C CYS A 155 -31.15 6.61 -6.25
N LEU A 156 -30.46 6.50 -7.38
CA LEU A 156 -30.40 7.55 -8.39
C LEU A 156 -31.09 7.10 -9.68
N ASN A 157 -31.82 8.01 -10.31
CA ASN A 157 -32.28 7.84 -11.68
C ASN A 157 -31.17 8.18 -12.69
N SER A 158 -31.42 7.93 -13.98
CA SER A 158 -30.41 8.11 -15.05
C SER A 158 -29.88 9.53 -15.16
N SER A 159 -30.71 10.56 -14.94
CA SER A 159 -30.29 11.96 -14.99
C SER A 159 -29.44 12.35 -13.79
N GLU A 160 -29.76 11.83 -12.61
CA GLU A 160 -28.97 12.01 -11.39
C GLU A 160 -27.62 11.31 -11.48
N ILE A 161 -27.58 10.09 -12.06
CA ILE A 161 -26.33 9.38 -12.34
C ILE A 161 -25.44 10.20 -13.28
N ALA A 162 -26.02 10.74 -14.37
CA ALA A 162 -25.27 11.57 -15.32
C ALA A 162 -24.72 12.85 -14.64
N ALA A 163 -25.53 13.51 -13.81
CA ALA A 163 -25.12 14.69 -13.05
C ALA A 163 -24.02 14.38 -12.03
N ARG A 164 -24.12 13.25 -11.28
CA ARG A 164 -23.08 12.77 -10.36
C ARG A 164 -21.78 12.49 -11.10
N ASN A 165 -21.83 11.78 -12.20
CA ASN A 165 -20.66 11.48 -13.02
C ASN A 165 -19.97 12.76 -13.52
N GLN A 166 -20.76 13.76 -13.96
CA GLN A 166 -20.21 15.06 -14.35
C GLN A 166 -19.59 15.78 -13.16
N ALA A 167 -20.20 15.73 -11.98
CA ALA A 167 -19.67 16.34 -10.77
C ALA A 167 -18.33 15.73 -10.35
N LEU A 168 -18.19 14.39 -10.39
CA LEU A 168 -16.95 13.67 -10.09
C LEU A 168 -15.84 14.00 -11.09
N ARG A 169 -16.18 14.08 -12.37
CA ARG A 169 -15.24 14.50 -13.43
C ARG A 169 -14.73 15.93 -13.17
N THR A 170 -15.62 16.87 -12.89
CA THR A 170 -15.26 18.25 -12.58
C THR A 170 -14.43 18.34 -11.31
N ALA A 171 -14.79 17.62 -10.25
CA ALA A 171 -14.02 17.56 -9.01
C ALA A 171 -12.59 17.05 -9.25
N THR A 172 -12.43 15.95 -9.99
CA THR A 172 -11.12 15.40 -10.35
C THR A 172 -10.28 16.43 -11.11
N GLN A 173 -10.86 17.07 -12.12
CA GLN A 173 -10.17 18.10 -12.92
C GLN A 173 -9.77 19.30 -12.05
N THR A 174 -10.63 19.75 -11.15
CA THR A 174 -10.36 20.88 -10.24
C THR A 174 -9.20 20.55 -9.29
N LEU A 175 -9.18 19.36 -8.70
CA LEU A 175 -8.12 18.90 -7.81
C LEU A 175 -6.77 18.79 -8.56
N LYS A 176 -6.77 18.19 -9.75
CA LYS A 176 -5.56 18.02 -10.58
C LYS A 176 -5.05 19.35 -11.15
N ALA A 177 -5.94 20.28 -11.49
CA ALA A 177 -5.54 21.61 -11.97
C ALA A 177 -4.89 22.45 -10.85
N ALA A 178 -5.38 22.34 -9.62
CA ALA A 178 -4.83 23.03 -8.47
C ALA A 178 -3.48 22.46 -8.02
N ASN A 179 -3.33 21.13 -8.06
CA ASN A 179 -2.09 20.43 -7.75
C ASN A 179 -1.84 19.29 -8.77
N PRO A 180 -1.01 19.49 -9.80
CA PRO A 180 -0.69 18.44 -10.79
C PRO A 180 -0.01 17.20 -10.18
N ASN A 181 0.62 17.34 -9.01
CA ASN A 181 1.25 16.25 -8.29
C ASN A 181 0.29 15.47 -7.38
N ALA A 182 -0.95 15.93 -7.23
CA ALA A 182 -1.98 15.20 -6.52
C ALA A 182 -2.28 13.87 -7.22
N LYS A 183 -2.41 12.80 -6.44
CA LYS A 183 -2.80 11.47 -6.88
C LYS A 183 -4.26 11.25 -6.52
N VAL A 184 -5.13 11.29 -7.53
CA VAL A 184 -6.59 11.19 -7.37
C VAL A 184 -7.07 9.81 -7.79
N TYR A 185 -7.76 9.12 -6.88
CA TYR A 185 -8.32 7.81 -7.09
C TYR A 185 -9.84 7.87 -6.91
N LEU A 186 -10.58 7.30 -7.87
CA LEU A 186 -12.03 7.24 -7.87
C LEU A 186 -12.54 5.96 -7.21
N ASP A 187 -13.80 5.94 -6.81
CA ASP A 187 -14.44 4.79 -6.18
C ASP A 187 -14.55 3.59 -7.12
N GLY A 188 -13.87 2.50 -6.79
CA GLY A 188 -13.89 1.21 -7.50
C GLY A 188 -14.76 0.16 -6.82
N GLY A 189 -15.46 0.48 -5.71
CA GLY A 189 -16.23 -0.49 -4.94
C GLY A 189 -15.35 -1.57 -4.33
N HIS A 190 -15.75 -2.82 -4.45
CA HIS A 190 -14.97 -3.99 -4.03
C HIS A 190 -15.30 -5.24 -4.84
N SER A 191 -14.46 -6.26 -4.75
CA SER A 191 -14.50 -7.47 -5.59
C SER A 191 -15.81 -8.29 -5.52
N ALA A 192 -16.57 -8.14 -4.44
CA ALA A 192 -17.85 -8.82 -4.25
C ALA A 192 -19.08 -7.92 -4.54
N TRP A 193 -18.90 -6.75 -5.16
CA TRP A 193 -19.99 -5.80 -5.42
C TRP A 193 -20.41 -5.80 -6.88
N ASN A 194 -19.72 -5.06 -7.73
CA ASN A 194 -20.01 -4.96 -9.15
C ASN A 194 -19.03 -5.82 -9.96
N SER A 195 -19.44 -6.30 -11.13
CA SER A 195 -18.49 -6.93 -12.05
C SER A 195 -17.39 -5.94 -12.47
N ALA A 196 -16.18 -6.41 -12.72
CA ALA A 196 -15.06 -5.55 -13.13
C ALA A 196 -15.37 -4.75 -14.42
N GLY A 197 -16.11 -5.34 -15.37
CA GLY A 197 -16.50 -4.69 -16.61
C GLY A 197 -17.53 -3.57 -16.39
N ASP A 198 -18.52 -3.80 -15.53
CA ASP A 198 -19.51 -2.79 -15.15
C ASP A 198 -18.86 -1.64 -14.39
N GLN A 199 -18.05 -1.97 -13.39
CA GLN A 199 -17.32 -0.95 -12.60
C GLN A 199 -16.38 -0.12 -13.47
N ALA A 200 -15.67 -0.72 -14.42
CA ALA A 200 -14.83 0.00 -15.39
C ALA A 200 -15.67 0.99 -16.24
N SER A 201 -16.84 0.58 -16.71
CA SER A 201 -17.72 1.44 -17.48
C SER A 201 -18.24 2.63 -16.66
N ARG A 202 -18.58 2.40 -15.38
CA ARG A 202 -18.96 3.46 -14.43
C ARG A 202 -17.81 4.42 -14.17
N LEU A 203 -16.57 3.92 -13.99
CA LEU A 203 -15.37 4.73 -13.84
C LEU A 203 -15.10 5.60 -15.07
N VAL A 204 -15.28 5.07 -16.29
CA VAL A 204 -15.16 5.84 -17.53
C VAL A 204 -16.20 6.95 -17.57
N ALA A 205 -17.46 6.65 -17.24
CA ALA A 205 -18.52 7.64 -17.16
C ALA A 205 -18.25 8.72 -16.12
N ALA A 206 -17.63 8.37 -14.98
CA ALA A 206 -17.23 9.30 -13.93
C ALA A 206 -15.96 10.12 -14.26
N GLY A 207 -15.27 9.83 -15.36
CA GLY A 207 -14.12 10.61 -15.82
C GLY A 207 -12.76 10.11 -15.31
N ILE A 208 -12.59 8.80 -15.15
CA ILE A 208 -11.32 8.16 -14.74
C ILE A 208 -10.13 8.60 -15.61
N ALA A 209 -10.37 9.06 -16.84
CA ALA A 209 -9.32 9.53 -17.74
C ALA A 209 -8.45 10.64 -17.11
N SER A 210 -9.05 11.52 -16.30
CA SER A 210 -8.37 12.62 -15.60
C SER A 210 -7.78 12.21 -14.24
N ALA A 211 -8.13 11.05 -13.68
CA ALA A 211 -7.63 10.53 -12.42
C ALA A 211 -6.38 9.67 -12.62
N ASP A 212 -5.62 9.44 -11.56
CA ASP A 212 -4.47 8.53 -11.55
C ASP A 212 -4.92 7.06 -11.52
N GLY A 213 -6.09 6.78 -10.96
CA GLY A 213 -6.64 5.44 -10.89
C GLY A 213 -7.92 5.37 -10.06
N PHE A 214 -8.10 4.24 -9.41
CA PHE A 214 -9.25 3.96 -8.57
C PHE A 214 -8.79 3.28 -7.28
N TYR A 215 -9.59 3.41 -6.23
CA TYR A 215 -9.38 2.63 -5.01
C TYR A 215 -10.49 1.58 -4.86
N THR A 216 -10.19 0.52 -4.12
CA THR A 216 -11.16 -0.53 -3.80
C THR A 216 -11.18 -0.85 -2.32
N ASN A 217 -12.25 -1.51 -1.88
CA ASN A 217 -12.42 -2.04 -0.53
C ASN A 217 -12.55 -0.97 0.58
N ALA A 218 -12.78 0.31 0.21
CA ALA A 218 -12.96 1.37 1.20
C ALA A 218 -14.07 0.99 2.19
N SER A 219 -13.75 1.04 3.47
CA SER A 219 -14.65 0.63 4.56
C SER A 219 -15.18 -0.81 4.47
N ASN A 220 -14.55 -1.68 3.67
CA ASN A 220 -14.97 -3.06 3.43
C ASN A 220 -13.88 -4.06 3.86
N PHE A 221 -14.10 -5.36 3.61
CA PHE A 221 -13.35 -6.44 4.26
C PHE A 221 -12.87 -7.52 3.29
N GLN A 222 -12.97 -7.30 1.98
CA GLN A 222 -12.58 -8.30 0.99
C GLN A 222 -11.07 -8.55 1.04
N PRO A 223 -10.61 -9.81 0.92
CA PRO A 223 -9.19 -10.13 1.01
C PRO A 223 -8.35 -9.37 -0.02
N THR A 224 -7.17 -8.89 0.38
CA THR A 224 -6.26 -8.13 -0.50
C THR A 224 -5.98 -8.84 -1.82
N SER A 225 -5.87 -10.17 -1.82
CA SER A 225 -5.65 -10.96 -3.05
C SER A 225 -6.84 -10.90 -4.02
N ALA A 226 -8.07 -10.92 -3.49
CA ALA A 226 -9.29 -10.78 -4.28
C ALA A 226 -9.39 -9.37 -4.86
N GLU A 227 -9.11 -8.35 -4.05
CA GLU A 227 -9.09 -6.95 -4.49
C GLU A 227 -8.02 -6.68 -5.55
N ALA A 228 -6.81 -7.23 -5.40
CA ALA A 228 -5.76 -7.12 -6.39
C ALA A 228 -6.13 -7.82 -7.72
N ALA A 229 -6.80 -8.97 -7.68
CA ALA A 229 -7.31 -9.65 -8.87
C ALA A 229 -8.42 -8.85 -9.55
N TYR A 230 -9.37 -8.32 -8.77
CA TYR A 230 -10.44 -7.46 -9.23
C TYR A 230 -9.90 -6.19 -9.88
N GLY A 231 -8.94 -5.51 -9.24
CA GLY A 231 -8.29 -4.33 -9.78
C GLY A 231 -7.60 -4.57 -11.11
N ARG A 232 -6.88 -5.69 -11.27
CA ARG A 232 -6.29 -6.06 -12.57
C ARG A 232 -7.36 -6.26 -13.65
N SER A 233 -8.50 -6.84 -13.29
CA SER A 233 -9.62 -7.02 -14.21
C SER A 233 -10.24 -5.68 -14.62
N ILE A 234 -10.41 -4.74 -13.67
CA ILE A 234 -10.85 -3.36 -13.95
C ILE A 234 -9.84 -2.65 -14.86
N ILE A 235 -8.53 -2.71 -14.58
CA ILE A 235 -7.48 -2.09 -15.40
C ILE A 235 -7.52 -2.64 -16.83
N SER A 236 -7.70 -3.95 -16.99
CA SER A 236 -7.82 -4.57 -18.30
C SER A 236 -9.06 -4.03 -19.07
N ALA A 237 -10.20 -3.92 -18.40
CA ALA A 237 -11.43 -3.39 -18.99
C ALA A 237 -11.31 -1.89 -19.32
N LEU A 238 -10.67 -1.09 -18.48
CA LEU A 238 -10.36 0.33 -18.70
C LEU A 238 -9.45 0.51 -19.92
N ASN A 239 -8.42 -0.31 -20.06
CA ASN A 239 -7.53 -0.29 -21.21
C ASN A 239 -8.28 -0.58 -22.51
N GLY A 240 -9.22 -1.55 -22.50
CA GLY A 240 -10.10 -1.85 -23.62
C GLY A 240 -11.05 -0.70 -23.99
N GLN A 241 -11.33 0.21 -23.06
CA GLN A 241 -12.14 1.41 -23.24
C GLN A 241 -11.30 2.68 -23.48
N GLY A 242 -10.00 2.56 -23.69
CA GLY A 242 -9.08 3.66 -23.97
C GLY A 242 -8.58 4.43 -22.74
N ALA A 243 -8.98 4.06 -21.53
CA ALA A 243 -8.52 4.68 -20.29
C ALA A 243 -7.27 3.94 -19.75
N THR A 244 -6.12 4.16 -20.38
CA THR A 244 -4.87 3.46 -20.09
C THR A 244 -4.08 4.07 -18.92
N GLY A 245 -3.10 3.31 -18.40
CA GLY A 245 -2.17 3.79 -17.37
C GLY A 245 -2.79 3.97 -15.97
N LYS A 246 -3.99 3.45 -15.74
CA LYS A 246 -4.68 3.54 -14.45
C LYS A 246 -4.13 2.53 -13.45
N ARG A 247 -4.14 2.90 -12.16
CA ARG A 247 -3.61 2.09 -11.08
C ARG A 247 -4.63 1.96 -9.96
N GLN A 248 -4.41 0.98 -9.09
CA GLN A 248 -5.26 0.69 -7.96
C GLN A 248 -4.63 1.16 -6.66
N VAL A 249 -5.46 1.59 -5.72
CA VAL A 249 -5.18 1.68 -4.30
C VAL A 249 -6.15 0.72 -3.58
N ILE A 250 -5.69 0.00 -2.56
CA ILE A 250 -6.53 -0.94 -1.82
C ILE A 250 -6.61 -0.51 -0.36
N ASP A 251 -7.84 -0.44 0.17
CA ASP A 251 -8.04 -0.35 1.61
C ASP A 251 -7.77 -1.72 2.25
N VAL A 252 -6.75 -1.76 3.10
CA VAL A 252 -6.31 -2.97 3.80
C VAL A 252 -6.48 -2.86 5.32
N SER A 253 -7.27 -1.88 5.76
CA SER A 253 -7.41 -1.55 7.17
C SER A 253 -8.07 -2.65 8.01
N ARG A 254 -9.01 -3.39 7.43
CA ARG A 254 -9.88 -4.32 8.16
C ARG A 254 -10.11 -5.66 7.45
N ASN A 255 -9.28 -6.03 6.51
CA ASN A 255 -9.48 -7.19 5.64
C ASN A 255 -8.59 -8.40 5.94
N GLY A 256 -8.05 -8.48 7.16
CA GLY A 256 -7.23 -9.60 7.63
C GLY A 256 -8.00 -10.76 8.27
N GLY A 257 -9.33 -10.66 8.35
CA GLY A 257 -10.22 -11.67 8.90
C GLY A 257 -11.32 -12.07 7.93
N ALA A 258 -12.51 -12.40 8.44
CA ALA A 258 -13.67 -12.73 7.63
C ALA A 258 -14.13 -11.53 6.80
N SER A 259 -14.62 -11.76 5.58
CA SER A 259 -15.14 -10.69 4.73
C SER A 259 -16.57 -10.28 5.11
N GLY A 260 -17.48 -11.22 5.44
CA GLY A 260 -18.84 -10.95 5.91
C GLY A 260 -19.63 -9.89 5.11
N ASP A 261 -20.57 -9.25 5.76
CA ASP A 261 -21.37 -8.15 5.21
C ASP A 261 -20.67 -6.78 5.36
N TRP A 262 -21.36 -5.70 4.98
CA TRP A 262 -20.81 -4.33 4.98
C TRP A 262 -20.59 -3.76 6.39
N CYS A 263 -21.36 -4.18 7.39
CA CYS A 263 -21.25 -3.65 8.74
C CYS A 263 -20.14 -4.34 9.54
N GLY A 264 -19.18 -3.58 10.06
CA GLY A 264 -18.14 -4.07 10.94
C GLY A 264 -18.34 -3.80 12.42
N ASP A 265 -19.40 -3.04 12.78
CA ASP A 265 -19.56 -2.53 14.15
C ASP A 265 -19.93 -3.60 15.18
N ASP A 266 -20.51 -4.71 14.75
CA ASP A 266 -20.92 -5.83 15.60
C ASP A 266 -20.16 -7.13 15.29
N ASN A 267 -19.23 -7.08 14.38
CA ASN A 267 -18.47 -8.22 13.90
C ASN A 267 -17.14 -8.34 14.65
N THR A 268 -16.90 -9.48 15.28
CA THR A 268 -15.71 -9.75 16.10
C THR A 268 -14.64 -10.57 15.40
N ASP A 269 -14.86 -11.06 14.18
CA ASP A 269 -13.93 -11.88 13.41
C ASP A 269 -13.17 -11.12 12.32
N ARG A 270 -13.39 -9.81 12.17
CA ARG A 270 -12.58 -8.90 11.36
C ARG A 270 -11.23 -8.63 12.01
N ARG A 271 -10.22 -8.40 11.19
CA ARG A 271 -8.85 -8.11 11.66
C ARG A 271 -8.22 -7.04 10.78
N ILE A 272 -7.24 -6.35 11.32
CA ILE A 272 -6.31 -5.56 10.50
C ILE A 272 -5.73 -6.48 9.42
N GLY A 273 -5.73 -6.01 8.18
CA GLY A 273 -5.07 -6.68 7.07
C GLY A 273 -3.58 -6.37 7.03
N GLN A 274 -3.13 -5.76 5.95
CA GLN A 274 -1.75 -5.30 5.83
C GLN A 274 -1.57 -3.92 6.47
N TYR A 275 -0.33 -3.58 6.82
CA TYR A 275 0.01 -2.23 7.24
C TYR A 275 0.16 -1.29 6.03
N PRO A 276 -0.20 0.01 6.17
CA PRO A 276 -0.18 0.96 5.07
C PRO A 276 1.21 1.14 4.48
N THR A 277 1.29 1.12 3.15
CA THR A 277 2.55 1.30 2.43
C THR A 277 2.33 1.71 0.99
N VAL A 278 3.24 2.52 0.46
CA VAL A 278 3.35 2.80 -0.98
C VAL A 278 4.32 1.84 -1.69
N ASN A 279 5.05 1.02 -0.93
CA ASN A 279 5.90 -0.03 -1.48
C ASN A 279 5.10 -1.35 -1.57
N THR A 280 4.31 -1.47 -2.61
CA THR A 280 3.38 -2.58 -2.80
C THR A 280 4.00 -3.81 -3.46
N GLY A 281 5.11 -3.65 -4.18
CA GLY A 281 5.70 -4.72 -4.98
C GLY A 281 4.89 -5.08 -6.24
N ASP A 282 3.76 -4.43 -6.50
CA ASP A 282 2.91 -4.67 -7.67
C ASP A 282 2.80 -3.39 -8.51
N ALA A 283 3.16 -3.50 -9.80
CA ALA A 283 3.15 -2.38 -10.73
C ALA A 283 1.74 -1.82 -11.01
N ASN A 284 0.68 -2.54 -10.72
CA ASN A 284 -0.70 -2.10 -10.87
C ASN A 284 -1.27 -1.45 -9.61
N ILE A 285 -0.58 -1.55 -8.48
CA ILE A 285 -1.05 -1.06 -7.17
C ILE A 285 -0.12 0.04 -6.67
N ASP A 286 -0.65 1.25 -6.54
CA ASP A 286 0.11 2.41 -6.08
C ASP A 286 0.30 2.43 -4.55
N ALA A 287 -0.69 1.95 -3.80
CA ALA A 287 -0.62 1.89 -2.34
C ALA A 287 -1.57 0.86 -1.74
N TYR A 288 -1.17 0.31 -0.61
CA TYR A 288 -2.05 -0.24 0.41
C TYR A 288 -2.28 0.85 1.45
N LEU A 289 -3.53 1.23 1.66
CA LEU A 289 -3.90 2.30 2.59
C LEU A 289 -4.81 1.77 3.69
N TRP A 290 -4.87 2.51 4.78
CA TRP A 290 -6.00 2.47 5.70
C TRP A 290 -6.93 3.64 5.35
N ILE A 291 -7.79 3.40 4.36
CA ILE A 291 -8.80 4.39 3.97
C ILE A 291 -9.79 4.55 5.11
N LYS A 292 -10.36 3.46 5.60
CA LYS A 292 -11.13 3.48 6.85
C LYS A 292 -10.19 3.38 8.04
N PRO A 293 -10.13 4.35 8.96
CA PRO A 293 -9.31 4.22 10.16
C PRO A 293 -9.79 3.06 11.05
N PRO A 294 -8.92 2.11 11.44
CA PRO A 294 -9.33 0.99 12.29
C PRO A 294 -9.88 1.46 13.64
N GLY A 295 -11.06 0.94 13.99
CA GLY A 295 -11.77 1.31 15.22
C GLY A 295 -12.80 2.42 15.04
N GLU A 296 -12.87 3.07 13.89
CA GLU A 296 -13.97 3.99 13.57
C GLU A 296 -15.17 3.24 13.01
N ALA A 297 -16.34 3.49 13.58
CA ALA A 297 -17.59 2.80 13.30
C ALA A 297 -18.13 3.04 11.88
N ASP A 298 -18.90 2.09 11.36
CA ASP A 298 -19.54 2.15 10.05
C ASP A 298 -20.91 2.83 10.06
N GLY A 299 -21.56 2.94 11.23
CA GLY A 299 -22.83 3.61 11.38
C GLY A 299 -24.02 2.67 11.59
N CYS A 300 -23.80 1.35 11.67
CA CYS A 300 -24.87 0.40 11.89
C CYS A 300 -25.21 0.17 13.38
N ARG A 301 -24.22 0.23 14.25
CA ARG A 301 -24.39 0.10 15.72
C ARG A 301 -23.99 1.35 16.46
N TYR A 302 -22.94 2.02 16.01
CA TYR A 302 -22.44 3.26 16.57
C TYR A 302 -22.50 4.36 15.51
N ALA A 303 -22.46 5.63 15.92
CA ALA A 303 -22.45 6.73 14.95
C ALA A 303 -21.26 6.60 13.98
N ALA A 304 -21.51 6.74 12.68
CA ALA A 304 -20.50 6.60 11.64
C ALA A 304 -19.29 7.51 11.93
N GLY A 305 -18.07 6.95 11.83
CA GLY A 305 -16.82 7.65 12.12
C GLY A 305 -16.49 7.82 13.61
N SER A 306 -17.37 7.43 14.55
CA SER A 306 -17.04 7.47 15.98
C SER A 306 -16.03 6.38 16.34
N PHE A 307 -14.99 6.74 17.10
CA PHE A 307 -13.97 5.78 17.53
C PHE A 307 -14.51 4.89 18.65
N GLN A 308 -14.39 3.58 18.45
CA GLN A 308 -14.82 2.54 19.37
C GLN A 308 -13.61 1.70 19.79
N PRO A 309 -13.14 1.81 21.06
CA PRO A 309 -11.93 1.09 21.49
C PRO A 309 -12.08 -0.43 21.47
N ASP A 310 -13.29 -0.96 21.63
CA ASP A 310 -13.55 -2.40 21.53
C ASP A 310 -13.39 -2.89 20.08
N LEU A 311 -13.87 -2.15 19.10
CA LEU A 311 -13.65 -2.45 17.69
C LEU A 311 -12.15 -2.37 17.33
N ALA A 312 -11.48 -1.31 17.77
CA ALA A 312 -10.04 -1.12 17.57
C ALA A 312 -9.25 -2.29 18.15
N TYR A 313 -9.54 -2.67 19.38
CA TYR A 313 -8.88 -3.79 20.05
C TYR A 313 -9.18 -5.14 19.37
N SER A 314 -10.43 -5.39 19.01
CA SER A 314 -10.83 -6.61 18.28
C SER A 314 -10.05 -6.74 16.97
N LEU A 315 -9.95 -5.67 16.18
CA LEU A 315 -9.17 -5.64 14.94
C LEU A 315 -7.68 -5.90 15.16
N ALA A 316 -7.10 -5.33 16.23
CA ALA A 316 -5.65 -5.28 16.44
C ALA A 316 -5.11 -6.44 17.28
N SER A 317 -5.89 -7.04 18.20
CA SER A 317 -5.41 -7.95 19.25
C SER A 317 -4.62 -9.13 18.69
N THR A 318 -5.09 -9.74 17.62
CA THR A 318 -4.45 -10.89 16.96
C THR A 318 -3.71 -10.54 15.66
N ALA A 319 -3.72 -9.27 15.26
CA ALA A 319 -2.97 -8.82 14.09
C ALA A 319 -1.46 -8.95 14.30
N PRO A 320 -0.66 -9.19 13.26
CA PRO A 320 0.80 -9.13 13.34
C PRO A 320 1.28 -7.79 13.91
N ASN A 321 2.50 -7.72 14.43
CA ASN A 321 3.10 -6.43 14.75
C ASN A 321 3.43 -5.67 13.46
N PRO A 322 3.35 -4.33 13.47
CA PRO A 322 3.76 -3.53 12.33
C PRO A 322 5.23 -3.78 11.98
N PRO A 323 5.61 -3.66 10.70
CA PRO A 323 7.01 -3.69 10.30
C PRO A 323 7.78 -2.64 11.08
N SER A 324 9.00 -2.98 11.55
CA SER A 324 9.88 -2.01 12.19
C SER A 324 10.17 -0.88 11.21
N SER A 325 9.83 0.35 11.56
CA SER A 325 10.25 1.51 10.75
C SER A 325 11.77 1.53 10.67
N PRO A 326 12.38 1.80 9.50
CA PRO A 326 13.80 2.09 9.43
C PRO A 326 14.09 3.26 10.38
N PRO A 327 15.21 3.25 11.12
CA PRO A 327 15.59 4.42 11.90
C PRO A 327 15.71 5.63 10.97
N PRO A 328 15.28 6.83 11.41
CA PRO A 328 15.43 8.04 10.61
C PRO A 328 16.91 8.20 10.22
N PRO A 329 17.20 8.71 9.01
CA PRO A 329 18.58 8.95 8.62
C PRO A 329 19.22 9.88 9.63
N SER A 330 20.26 9.38 10.31
CA SER A 330 21.05 10.16 11.26
C SER A 330 21.69 11.31 10.50
N SER A 331 21.39 12.53 10.90
CA SER A 331 22.15 13.72 10.50
C SER A 331 23.63 13.48 10.78
N PRO A 332 24.54 13.92 9.90
CA PRO A 332 25.95 13.71 10.12
C PRO A 332 26.41 14.48 11.36
N SER A 333 26.60 13.77 12.45
CA SER A 333 27.27 14.27 13.65
C SER A 333 28.76 14.16 13.42
N THR A 334 29.40 15.30 13.22
CA THR A 334 30.85 15.41 13.31
C THR A 334 31.27 15.31 14.78
N SER A 335 31.92 14.22 15.18
CA SER A 335 32.75 14.18 16.37
C SER A 335 33.74 13.02 16.36
N PRO A 336 34.88 13.15 17.00
CA PRO A 336 36.12 12.51 16.55
C PRO A 336 36.32 11.09 17.09
N SER A 337 37.11 10.38 16.30
CA SER A 337 37.73 9.07 16.49
C SER A 337 38.17 8.70 17.91
N SER A 338 37.73 7.52 18.37
CA SER A 338 38.54 6.62 19.19
C SER A 338 38.06 5.18 19.00
N SER A 339 38.87 4.36 18.36
CA SER A 339 38.76 2.89 18.39
C SER A 339 39.09 2.36 19.78
N PRO A 340 38.55 1.20 20.26
CA PRO A 340 39.15 -0.04 19.79
C PRO A 340 38.26 -1.29 19.64
N SER A 341 38.77 -2.18 18.82
CA SER A 341 38.71 -3.65 18.89
C SER A 341 37.35 -4.36 18.89
N SER A 342 36.97 -4.87 17.74
CA SER A 342 35.95 -5.88 17.54
C SER A 342 36.59 -7.22 17.16
N SER A 343 36.15 -8.27 17.86
CA SER A 343 36.36 -9.66 17.43
C SER A 343 35.66 -9.96 16.11
N PRO A 344 36.23 -10.76 15.22
CA PRO A 344 35.65 -11.01 13.91
C PRO A 344 34.53 -12.05 13.99
N SER A 345 33.35 -11.65 13.50
CA SER A 345 32.32 -12.59 13.06
C SER A 345 32.71 -13.16 11.70
N PRO A 346 32.45 -14.44 11.39
CA PRO A 346 32.94 -15.05 10.16
C PRO A 346 32.33 -14.38 8.92
N SER A 347 33.19 -13.81 8.08
CA SER A 347 32.86 -13.25 6.79
C SER A 347 32.48 -14.37 5.83
N SER A 348 31.25 -14.32 5.28
CA SER A 348 30.85 -15.15 4.12
C SER A 348 31.67 -14.77 2.89
N PRO A 349 31.98 -15.73 2.01
CA PRO A 349 32.73 -15.46 0.79
C PRO A 349 32.06 -14.44 -0.12
N ALA A 350 32.83 -13.65 -0.84
CA ALA A 350 32.35 -12.70 -1.83
C ALA A 350 31.52 -13.43 -2.90
N GLY A 351 30.27 -13.00 -3.10
CA GLY A 351 29.35 -13.60 -4.08
C GLY A 351 28.28 -14.52 -3.51
N SER A 352 28.30 -14.83 -2.19
CA SER A 352 27.28 -15.70 -1.56
C SER A 352 26.14 -14.89 -0.92
N CYS A 353 24.92 -15.44 -0.97
CA CYS A 353 23.82 -14.93 -0.16
C CYS A 353 23.87 -15.51 1.27
N GLY A 354 23.29 -14.81 2.23
CA GLY A 354 23.01 -15.29 3.57
C GLY A 354 21.51 -15.45 3.80
N ALA A 355 21.10 -16.35 4.68
CA ALA A 355 19.69 -16.47 5.07
C ALA A 355 19.57 -16.61 6.58
N THR A 356 18.51 -16.01 7.14
CA THR A 356 18.16 -16.15 8.56
C THR A 356 16.69 -16.50 8.68
N LEU A 357 16.39 -17.51 9.49
CA LEU A 357 15.04 -17.98 9.77
C LEU A 357 14.64 -17.57 11.18
N ARG A 358 13.42 -17.04 11.34
CA ARG A 358 12.81 -16.76 12.63
C ARG A 358 11.36 -17.25 12.66
N ALA A 359 10.90 -17.74 13.79
CA ALA A 359 9.49 -17.93 14.01
C ALA A 359 8.84 -16.57 14.29
N THR A 360 7.79 -16.24 13.55
CA THR A 360 7.06 -14.96 13.68
C THR A 360 5.79 -15.10 14.51
N SER A 361 5.23 -16.31 14.56
CA SER A 361 4.04 -16.64 15.35
C SER A 361 4.04 -18.13 15.71
N THR A 362 3.49 -18.48 16.86
CA THR A 362 3.33 -19.86 17.31
C THR A 362 1.92 -20.08 17.87
N TRP A 363 1.35 -21.27 17.63
CA TRP A 363 0.07 -21.69 18.15
C TRP A 363 0.13 -23.17 18.55
N ASN A 364 -0.92 -23.68 19.15
CA ASN A 364 -0.96 -25.10 19.51
C ASN A 364 -0.88 -25.98 18.25
N GLY A 365 0.20 -26.74 18.13
CA GLY A 365 0.46 -27.67 17.02
C GLY A 365 1.10 -27.06 15.77
N GLY A 366 1.50 -25.76 15.76
CA GLY A 366 2.15 -25.16 14.60
C GLY A 366 2.80 -23.81 14.82
N TYR A 367 3.46 -23.31 13.78
CA TYR A 367 4.10 -22.01 13.78
C TYR A 367 4.19 -21.41 12.36
N GLN A 368 4.36 -20.11 12.32
CA GLN A 368 4.74 -19.38 11.12
C GLN A 368 6.21 -19.02 11.19
N GLY A 369 6.94 -19.29 10.13
CA GLY A 369 8.34 -18.90 9.95
C GLY A 369 8.49 -17.87 8.86
N GLU A 370 9.45 -16.96 9.04
CA GLU A 370 9.92 -16.03 8.03
C GLU A 370 11.41 -16.23 7.81
N VAL A 371 11.82 -16.24 6.55
CA VAL A 371 13.22 -16.31 6.17
C VAL A 371 13.60 -15.02 5.45
N THR A 372 14.60 -14.33 5.97
CA THR A 372 15.24 -13.19 5.29
C THR A 372 16.44 -13.70 4.51
N VAL A 373 16.43 -13.47 3.22
CA VAL A 373 17.55 -13.74 2.30
C VAL A 373 18.28 -12.43 2.03
N ARG A 374 19.58 -12.38 2.27
CA ARG A 374 20.41 -11.20 2.06
C ARG A 374 21.50 -11.49 1.02
N ALA A 375 21.61 -10.62 0.03
CA ALA A 375 22.75 -10.66 -0.91
C ALA A 375 24.04 -10.22 -0.19
N GLY A 376 25.15 -10.84 -0.55
CA GLY A 376 26.49 -10.45 -0.08
C GLY A 376 26.94 -9.12 -0.68
N THR A 377 28.21 -8.98 -0.97
CA THR A 377 28.81 -7.79 -1.56
C THR A 377 28.49 -7.63 -3.06
N VAL A 378 27.90 -8.65 -3.68
CA VAL A 378 27.47 -8.67 -5.08
C VAL A 378 25.95 -8.91 -5.13
N ALA A 379 25.27 -8.28 -6.10
CA ALA A 379 23.85 -8.53 -6.34
C ALA A 379 23.62 -9.98 -6.77
N THR A 380 22.49 -10.59 -6.38
CA THR A 380 22.09 -11.92 -6.88
C THR A 380 21.04 -11.77 -7.97
N SER A 381 21.00 -12.72 -8.92
CA SER A 381 19.93 -12.87 -9.92
C SER A 381 18.93 -13.97 -9.55
N GLY A 382 19.21 -14.70 -8.48
CA GLY A 382 18.37 -15.75 -7.94
C GLY A 382 18.91 -16.22 -6.59
N TRP A 383 18.07 -16.92 -5.82
CA TRP A 383 18.49 -17.52 -4.55
C TRP A 383 17.78 -18.85 -4.31
N THR A 384 18.44 -19.71 -3.57
CA THR A 384 17.90 -20.96 -3.07
C THR A 384 18.28 -21.08 -1.59
N VAL A 385 17.28 -21.31 -0.74
CA VAL A 385 17.46 -21.48 0.70
C VAL A 385 17.05 -22.88 1.10
N SER A 386 17.87 -23.54 1.93
CA SER A 386 17.58 -24.90 2.42
C SER A 386 17.83 -24.99 3.92
N TRP A 387 16.98 -25.76 4.62
CA TRP A 387 17.12 -26.10 6.03
C TRP A 387 16.46 -27.45 6.34
N THR A 388 16.72 -27.98 7.53
CA THR A 388 16.09 -29.21 8.01
C THR A 388 15.02 -28.87 9.04
N LEU A 389 13.80 -29.36 8.86
CA LEU A 389 12.72 -29.22 9.81
C LEU A 389 13.00 -30.04 11.09
N PRO A 390 12.53 -29.57 12.26
CA PRO A 390 12.48 -30.39 13.46
C PRO A 390 11.72 -31.69 13.22
N ALA A 391 12.10 -32.73 13.94
CA ALA A 391 11.45 -34.06 13.84
C ALA A 391 9.93 -33.90 14.10
N GLY A 392 9.13 -34.52 13.24
CA GLY A 392 7.65 -34.49 13.33
C GLY A 392 7.01 -33.17 12.76
N SER A 393 7.79 -32.25 12.27
CA SER A 393 7.29 -31.03 11.63
C SER A 393 7.11 -31.20 10.12
N THR A 394 6.09 -30.57 9.57
CA THR A 394 5.84 -30.51 8.11
C THR A 394 5.47 -29.08 7.73
N ILE A 395 5.86 -28.63 6.52
CA ILE A 395 5.41 -27.35 6.00
C ILE A 395 4.04 -27.52 5.36
N ALA A 396 3.08 -26.72 5.79
CA ALA A 396 1.72 -26.71 5.25
C ALA A 396 1.61 -25.78 4.04
N GLN A 397 2.29 -24.61 4.07
CA GLN A 397 2.21 -23.59 3.03
C GLN A 397 3.49 -22.74 3.03
N ALA A 398 3.89 -22.26 1.85
CA ALA A 398 4.91 -21.21 1.71
C ALA A 398 4.41 -20.13 0.74
N TRP A 399 4.85 -18.89 0.96
CA TRP A 399 4.56 -17.75 0.08
C TRP A 399 5.84 -16.97 -0.20
N ASN A 400 5.86 -16.25 -1.33
CA ASN A 400 7.03 -15.54 -1.84
C ASN A 400 8.24 -16.45 -2.13
N GLY A 401 8.00 -17.74 -2.36
CA GLY A 401 9.02 -18.71 -2.71
C GLY A 401 8.40 -20.00 -3.23
N THR A 402 9.12 -20.68 -4.13
CA THR A 402 8.72 -22.00 -4.64
C THR A 402 9.30 -23.08 -3.72
N LEU A 403 8.41 -23.74 -2.99
CA LEU A 403 8.74 -24.78 -2.00
C LEU A 403 8.93 -26.13 -2.67
N THR A 404 9.96 -26.84 -2.25
CA THR A 404 10.12 -28.29 -2.43
C THR A 404 10.59 -28.92 -1.13
N SER A 405 10.15 -30.14 -0.83
CA SER A 405 10.60 -30.89 0.34
C SER A 405 10.98 -32.32 -0.02
N SER A 406 12.02 -32.81 0.63
CA SER A 406 12.47 -34.19 0.51
C SER A 406 12.80 -34.72 1.91
N GLY A 407 11.93 -35.54 2.48
CA GLY A 407 11.98 -35.92 3.88
C GLY A 407 11.85 -34.70 4.79
N SER A 408 12.78 -34.53 5.73
CA SER A 408 12.83 -33.35 6.61
C SER A 408 13.55 -32.14 5.99
N THR A 409 14.18 -32.30 4.83
CA THR A 409 14.87 -31.19 4.17
C THR A 409 13.89 -30.37 3.34
N VAL A 410 13.88 -29.07 3.62
CA VAL A 410 13.09 -28.06 2.92
C VAL A 410 14.01 -27.23 2.04
N THR A 411 13.57 -26.98 0.82
CA THR A 411 14.25 -26.10 -0.13
C THR A 411 13.23 -25.12 -0.69
N VAL A 412 13.56 -23.82 -0.64
CA VAL A 412 12.75 -22.76 -1.22
C VAL A 412 13.60 -21.97 -2.20
N ARG A 413 13.08 -21.81 -3.40
CA ARG A 413 13.68 -20.98 -4.45
C ARG A 413 12.88 -19.70 -4.63
N ASN A 414 13.55 -18.66 -5.11
CA ASN A 414 12.88 -17.42 -5.45
C ASN A 414 11.77 -17.64 -6.48
N VAL A 415 10.78 -16.77 -6.43
CA VAL A 415 9.81 -16.58 -7.51
C VAL A 415 10.33 -15.53 -8.50
N SER A 416 9.65 -15.36 -9.62
CA SER A 416 10.13 -14.53 -10.75
C SER A 416 10.43 -13.07 -10.37
N TRP A 417 9.83 -12.54 -9.35
CA TRP A 417 9.92 -11.12 -8.96
C TRP A 417 10.88 -10.82 -7.81
N ASN A 418 11.32 -11.82 -7.02
CA ASN A 418 12.18 -11.60 -5.85
C ASN A 418 13.55 -12.28 -5.90
N GLY A 419 13.93 -12.81 -7.08
CA GLY A 419 15.26 -13.44 -7.28
C GLY A 419 16.39 -12.43 -7.38
N SER A 420 16.13 -11.26 -7.96
CA SER A 420 17.13 -10.20 -8.06
C SER A 420 17.17 -9.39 -6.76
N VAL A 421 18.26 -9.52 -6.02
CA VAL A 421 18.51 -8.79 -4.77
C VAL A 421 19.79 -7.98 -4.93
N PRO A 422 19.76 -6.64 -4.78
CA PRO A 422 20.95 -5.79 -4.91
C PRO A 422 22.00 -6.13 -3.85
N ALA A 423 23.25 -5.81 -4.11
CA ALA A 423 24.35 -6.02 -3.16
C ALA A 423 24.01 -5.44 -1.79
N GLY A 424 24.15 -6.24 -0.74
CA GLY A 424 23.77 -5.89 0.63
C GLY A 424 22.28 -5.73 0.90
N GLY A 425 21.43 -5.84 -0.15
CA GLY A 425 19.97 -5.84 -0.04
C GLY A 425 19.41 -7.16 0.48
N SER A 426 18.10 -7.19 0.74
CA SER A 426 17.42 -8.40 1.22
C SER A 426 16.02 -8.55 0.63
N THR A 427 15.53 -9.79 0.63
CA THR A 427 14.15 -10.17 0.36
C THR A 427 13.68 -11.17 1.40
N THR A 428 12.37 -11.40 1.50
CA THR A 428 11.81 -12.35 2.46
C THR A 428 10.85 -13.32 1.78
N PHE A 429 10.74 -14.50 2.36
CA PHE A 429 9.66 -15.43 2.11
C PHE A 429 9.16 -15.99 3.45
N GLY A 430 7.95 -16.52 3.47
CA GLY A 430 7.39 -17.08 4.69
C GLY A 430 6.76 -18.44 4.46
N PHE A 431 6.47 -19.13 5.58
CA PHE A 431 5.82 -20.44 5.56
C PHE A 431 5.06 -20.69 6.86
N THR A 432 4.09 -21.60 6.80
CA THR A 432 3.48 -22.21 7.99
C THR A 432 3.92 -23.67 8.10
N ALA A 433 4.18 -24.10 9.33
CA ALA A 433 4.58 -25.46 9.63
C ALA A 433 3.83 -26.02 10.84
N SER A 434 3.64 -27.34 10.87
CA SER A 434 3.21 -28.06 12.06
C SER A 434 4.37 -28.26 13.03
N GLY A 435 4.06 -28.49 14.30
CA GLY A 435 5.04 -28.79 15.35
C GLY A 435 5.55 -27.54 16.07
N THR A 436 6.71 -27.66 16.70
CA THR A 436 7.34 -26.58 17.49
C THR A 436 8.47 -25.95 16.68
N PRO A 437 8.59 -24.61 16.65
CA PRO A 437 9.69 -23.98 15.97
C PRO A 437 11.04 -24.35 16.60
N GLY A 438 12.01 -24.66 15.75
CA GLY A 438 13.40 -24.83 16.13
C GLY A 438 14.25 -23.66 15.63
N THR A 439 15.54 -23.71 15.87
CA THR A 439 16.55 -22.80 15.31
C THR A 439 17.44 -23.55 14.32
N PRO A 440 16.89 -24.01 13.17
CA PRO A 440 17.68 -24.77 12.21
C PRO A 440 18.77 -23.90 11.58
N ALA A 441 19.90 -24.51 11.26
CA ALA A 441 20.89 -23.89 10.39
C ALA A 441 20.28 -23.74 8.99
N VAL A 442 20.33 -22.53 8.45
CA VAL A 442 19.79 -22.17 7.14
C VAL A 442 20.95 -21.92 6.20
N THR A 443 20.93 -22.56 5.04
CA THR A 443 21.93 -22.32 3.98
C THR A 443 21.30 -21.54 2.85
N CYS A 444 22.05 -20.61 2.27
CA CYS A 444 21.65 -19.86 1.09
C CYS A 444 22.70 -20.04 -0.02
N THR A 445 22.22 -20.29 -1.23
CA THR A 445 23.05 -20.31 -2.44
C THR A 445 22.44 -19.38 -3.48
N SER A 446 23.29 -18.65 -4.20
CA SER A 446 22.91 -17.81 -5.33
C SER A 446 23.75 -18.17 -6.55
N PRO A 447 23.17 -18.14 -7.75
CA PRO A 447 23.90 -18.32 -9.00
C PRO A 447 24.88 -17.19 -9.25
#